data_bcfcdbfd100e634406aa8435e77c611c
#
_entry.id   bcfcdbfd100e634406aa8435e77c611c
#
_cell.length_a   1.000
_cell.length_b   1.000
_cell.length_c   1.000
_cell.angle_alpha   90.00
_cell.angle_beta   90.00
_cell.angle_gamma   90.00
#
_symmetry.space_group_name_H-M   'P 1'
#
loop_
_entity.id
_entity.type
_entity.pdbx_description
1 polymer ?
#
loop_
_entity_poly.entity_id
_entity_poly.type
_entity_poly.pdbx_seq_one_letter_code
_entity_poly.pdbx_strand_id
1 'polypeptide(L)' 'MITVTINGEKRQFSGDLTVAALMAEMGLAGKRVALERNGDIVPRSTFSNQRLTDGDRIEIVVAVGGG' A
#
# COMPACT_ATOMS: atom_id res chain seq x y z
N MET A 1 15.92 -5.53 -3.74
CA MET A 1 14.49 -5.63 -4.02
C MET A 1 13.75 -6.27 -2.87
N ILE A 2 12.53 -5.85 -2.66
CA ILE A 2 11.68 -6.43 -1.62
C ILE A 2 10.50 -7.13 -2.28
N THR A 3 9.99 -8.15 -1.61
CA THR A 3 8.77 -8.83 -2.02
C THR A 3 7.66 -8.46 -1.02
N VAL A 4 6.57 -7.96 -1.54
CA VAL A 4 5.41 -7.55 -0.75
C VAL A 4 4.20 -8.27 -1.29
N THR A 5 3.36 -8.78 -0.39
CA THR A 5 2.12 -9.43 -0.78
C THR A 5 1.00 -8.40 -0.71
N ILE A 6 0.34 -8.17 -1.84
CA ILE A 6 -0.73 -7.19 -1.93
C ILE A 6 -2.02 -7.90 -2.29
N ASN A 7 -2.97 -7.87 -1.37
CA ASN A 7 -4.25 -8.58 -1.55
C ASN A 7 -4.05 -10.03 -1.96
N GLY A 8 -3.07 -10.69 -1.34
CA GLY A 8 -2.78 -12.09 -1.59
C GLY A 8 -1.83 -12.37 -2.73
N GLU A 9 -1.39 -11.34 -3.45
CA GLU A 9 -0.53 -11.50 -4.62
C GLU A 9 0.86 -10.97 -4.33
N LYS A 10 1.87 -11.79 -4.55
CA LYS A 10 3.26 -11.39 -4.33
C LYS A 10 3.76 -10.51 -5.47
N ARG A 11 4.38 -9.39 -5.12
CA ARG A 11 4.95 -8.47 -6.09
C ARG A 11 6.30 -7.97 -5.60
N GLN A 12 7.18 -7.67 -6.52
CA GLN A 12 8.53 -7.18 -6.19
C GLN A 12 8.64 -5.70 -6.48
N PHE A 13 9.34 -4.99 -5.60
CA PHE A 13 9.54 -3.55 -5.70
C PHE A 13 10.96 -3.22 -5.26
N SER A 14 11.38 -1.99 -5.53
CA SER A 14 12.66 -1.50 -5.01
C SER A 14 12.56 -1.30 -3.50
N GLY A 15 13.71 -1.35 -2.83
CA GLY A 15 13.75 -1.29 -1.38
C GLY A 15 13.37 0.06 -0.77
N ASP A 16 13.23 1.09 -1.58
CA ASP A 16 12.89 2.44 -1.10
C ASP A 16 11.41 2.77 -1.19
N LEU A 17 10.59 1.78 -1.44
CA LEU A 17 9.18 2.02 -1.72
C LEU A 17 8.44 2.50 -0.48
N THR A 18 7.78 3.65 -0.58
CA THR A 18 6.85 4.11 0.44
C THR A 18 5.44 3.67 0.07
N VAL A 19 4.52 3.72 1.03
CA VAL A 19 3.11 3.41 0.75
C VAL A 19 2.57 4.38 -0.29
N ALA A 20 2.93 5.66 -0.20
CA ALA A 20 2.48 6.64 -1.20
C ALA A 20 2.97 6.28 -2.60
N ALA A 21 4.22 5.85 -2.73
CA ALA A 21 4.76 5.43 -4.02
C ALA A 21 4.06 4.18 -4.53
N LEU A 22 3.75 3.25 -3.65
CA LEU A 22 2.98 2.06 -4.02
C LEU A 22 1.62 2.45 -4.58
N MET A 23 0.93 3.38 -3.93
CA MET A 23 -0.37 3.85 -4.42
C MET A 23 -0.25 4.44 -5.81
N ALA A 24 0.81 5.23 -6.05
CA ALA A 24 1.03 5.82 -7.37
C ALA A 24 1.28 4.74 -8.42
N GLU A 25 2.09 3.74 -8.10
CA GLU A 25 2.38 2.66 -9.04
C GLU A 25 1.15 1.82 -9.38
N MET A 26 0.22 1.70 -8.45
CA MET A 26 -1.00 0.95 -8.65
C MET A 26 -2.12 1.79 -9.26
N GLY A 27 -1.87 3.06 -9.56
CA GLY A 27 -2.89 3.94 -10.10
C GLY A 27 -3.93 4.37 -9.09
N LEU A 28 -3.60 4.29 -7.81
CA LEU A 28 -4.54 4.58 -6.73
C LEU A 28 -4.28 5.92 -6.04
N ALA A 29 -3.30 6.68 -6.50
CA ALA A 29 -3.00 7.98 -5.92
C ALA A 29 -4.23 8.88 -6.01
N GLY A 30 -4.57 9.53 -4.91
CA GLY A 30 -5.73 10.39 -4.86
C GLY A 30 -7.06 9.69 -4.68
N LYS A 31 -7.08 8.37 -4.70
CA LYS A 31 -8.31 7.62 -4.48
C LYS A 31 -8.50 7.35 -3.00
N ARG A 32 -9.74 7.13 -2.62
CA ARG A 32 -10.05 6.73 -1.24
C ARG A 32 -9.73 5.26 -1.08
N VAL A 33 -8.73 4.99 -0.27
CA VAL A 33 -8.34 3.61 0.01
C VAL A 33 -8.20 3.42 1.51
N ALA A 34 -8.54 2.23 1.96
CA ALA A 34 -8.18 1.77 3.28
C ALA A 34 -7.04 0.79 3.09
N LEU A 35 -5.97 0.97 3.82
CA LEU A 35 -4.79 0.15 3.68
C LEU A 35 -4.38 -0.42 5.03
N GLU A 36 -4.16 -1.73 5.07
CA GLU A 36 -3.62 -2.40 6.23
C GLU A 36 -2.25 -2.95 5.89
N ARG A 37 -1.36 -2.85 6.85
CA ARG A 37 -0.02 -3.41 6.73
C ARG A 37 0.17 -4.39 7.88
N ASN A 38 0.34 -5.65 7.54
CA ASN A 38 0.52 -6.71 8.54
C ASN A 38 -0.58 -6.71 9.60
N GLY A 39 -1.81 -6.43 9.17
CA GLY A 39 -2.97 -6.44 10.05
C GLY A 39 -3.30 -5.11 10.71
N ASP A 40 -2.45 -4.10 10.53
CA ASP A 40 -2.66 -2.79 11.16
C ASP A 40 -3.04 -1.74 10.12
N ILE A 41 -4.01 -0.93 10.45
CA ILE A 41 -4.42 0.18 9.59
C ILE A 41 -3.29 1.19 9.50
N VAL A 42 -2.97 1.61 8.28
CA VAL A 42 -2.00 2.67 8.04
C VAL A 42 -2.78 3.96 7.76
N PRO A 43 -2.65 4.97 8.60
CA PRO A 43 -3.34 6.23 8.37
C PRO A 43 -2.84 6.88 7.07
N ARG A 44 -3.77 7.43 6.31
CA ARG A 44 -3.46 8.06 5.03
C ARG A 44 -2.41 9.17 5.18
N SER A 45 -2.47 9.91 6.27
CA SER A 45 -1.53 11.00 6.53
C SER A 45 -0.08 10.53 6.66
N THR A 46 0.14 9.23 6.88
CA THR A 46 1.48 8.66 7.04
C THR A 46 2.00 7.96 5.78
N PHE A 47 1.22 7.90 4.73
CA PHE A 47 1.60 7.15 3.52
C PHE A 47 2.97 7.57 2.97
N SER A 48 3.28 8.84 3.00
CA SER A 48 4.56 9.33 2.48
C SER A 48 5.75 8.99 3.38
N ASN A 49 5.48 8.65 4.62
CA ASN A 49 6.52 8.36 5.62
C ASN A 49 6.66 6.88 5.93
N GLN A 50 5.76 6.06 5.44
CA GLN A 50 5.78 4.63 5.71
C GLN A 50 6.55 3.91 4.62
N ARG A 51 7.66 3.30 4.96
CA ARG A 51 8.42 2.47 4.03
C ARG A 51 8.00 1.03 4.17
N LEU A 52 7.85 0.38 3.03
CA LEU A 52 7.58 -1.04 3.00
C LEU A 52 8.86 -1.82 3.15
N THR A 53 8.76 -2.99 3.75
CA THR A 53 9.91 -3.88 3.93
C THR A 53 9.61 -5.24 3.33
N ASP A 54 10.66 -6.00 3.07
CA ASP A 54 10.52 -7.33 2.52
C ASP A 54 9.65 -8.19 3.43
N GLY A 55 8.70 -8.90 2.84
CA GLY A 55 7.79 -9.76 3.59
C GLY A 55 6.52 -9.09 4.08
N ASP A 56 6.36 -7.79 3.87
CA ASP A 56 5.15 -7.10 4.29
C ASP A 56 3.92 -7.64 3.58
N ARG A 57 2.81 -7.67 4.30
CA ARG A 57 1.50 -8.03 3.77
C ARG A 57 0.61 -6.81 3.78
N ILE A 58 0.15 -6.44 2.61
CA ILE A 58 -0.66 -5.24 2.40
C ILE A 58 -2.04 -5.66 1.93
N GLU A 59 -3.06 -5.13 2.58
CA GLU A 59 -4.44 -5.27 2.14
C GLU A 59 -4.96 -3.90 1.75
N ILE A 60 -5.51 -3.80 0.56
CA ILE A 60 -6.02 -2.52 0.07
C ILE A 60 -7.47 -2.69 -0.34
N VAL A 61 -8.31 -1.83 0.18
CA VAL A 61 -9.72 -1.76 -0.21
C VAL A 61 -9.97 -0.38 -0.78
N VAL A 62 -10.43 -0.31 -2.00
CA VAL A 62 -10.79 0.96 -2.63
C VAL A 62 -12.25 1.24 -2.31
N ALA A 63 -12.49 2.39 -1.73
CA ALA A 63 -13.87 2.77 -1.43
C ALA A 63 -14.58 3.13 -2.73
N VAL A 64 -15.61 2.38 -3.06
CA VAL A 64 -16.51 2.72 -4.14
C VAL A 64 -17.66 3.45 -3.50
N GLY A 65 -17.67 4.67 -3.59
CA GLY A 65 -18.77 5.38 -3.05
C GLY A 65 -19.25 6.34 -4.05
N GLY A 66 -20.46 6.19 -4.31
CA GLY A 66 -21.05 7.20 -5.08
C GLY A 66 -21.16 8.43 -4.22
N GLY A 67 -20.58 9.25 -4.34
CA GLY A 67 -20.81 10.33 -3.54
C GLY A 67 -20.20 11.48 -3.72
#